data_08de5b17cc394fd1cfd8d27fa20ac051
#
_entry.id   08de5b17cc394fd1cfd8d27fa20ac051
#
_cell.length_a   1.000
_cell.length_b   1.000
_cell.length_c   1.000
_cell.angle_alpha   90.00
_cell.angle_beta   90.00
_cell.angle_gamma   90.00
#
_symmetry.space_group_name_H-M   'P 1'
#
loop_
_entity.id
_entity.type
_entity.pdbx_description
1 polymer ?
#
loop_
_entity_poly.entity_id
_entity_poly.type
_entity_poly.pdbx_seq_one_letter_code
_entity_poly.pdbx_strand_id
1 'polypeptide(L)'
;LRPELTGFEMVVASANNAAVENISVEIPAREAIAARWRDDADYFADIASAILATAVAGAEEGETPEGAERTEGAEGSDRRAWGLVAARLGNKRNRGDFRSAFWFDAVDPRTRQRVPAAAPRMQTRLSQWRDGTAPRTDWSRAREDFRRAERRVDELLAQRRAAQDRLNRLEAILREEDELAAQAQGRGAEVSAAVGESRAYAAAVERAAAECSEARTVRDRQVETRPGALETLFTLGRAVREWRARLEPLEGRLRAAEQHWRQTCDHAQYLDGRARRLSEEVTTLEARRLQAVREATELRSRVAADRDAYGPAYPE
;
A
#
# COMPACT_ATOMS: atom_id res chain seq x y z
N LEU A 1 5.02 18.85 39.63
CA LEU A 1 5.66 18.08 38.58
C LEU A 1 6.02 18.99 37.43
N ARG A 2 7.16 18.79 36.78
CA ARG A 2 7.54 19.56 35.60
C ARG A 2 6.65 19.13 34.43
N PRO A 3 6.12 20.06 33.60
CA PRO A 3 5.26 19.74 32.48
C PRO A 3 5.85 18.70 31.54
N GLU A 4 7.18 18.71 31.37
CA GLU A 4 7.91 17.78 30.49
C GLU A 4 7.91 16.32 31.01
N LEU A 5 7.48 16.08 32.24
CA LEU A 5 7.40 14.77 32.88
C LEU A 5 5.94 14.31 33.09
N THR A 6 5.00 14.95 32.44
CA THR A 6 3.56 14.64 32.53
C THR A 6 3.00 14.34 31.14
N GLY A 7 1.88 13.63 31.09
CA GLY A 7 1.20 13.33 29.83
C GLY A 7 1.58 11.98 29.22
N PHE A 8 2.35 11.16 29.95
CA PHE A 8 2.71 9.81 29.54
C PHE A 8 1.89 8.73 30.28
N GLU A 9 1.09 9.18 31.23
CA GLU A 9 0.29 8.30 32.06
C GLU A 9 -0.87 7.70 31.26
N MET A 10 -1.02 6.38 31.35
CA MET A 10 -2.18 5.67 30.82
C MET A 10 -3.08 5.26 31.99
N VAL A 11 -4.32 5.69 31.97
CA VAL A 11 -5.32 5.28 32.95
C VAL A 11 -6.12 4.12 32.36
N VAL A 12 -6.01 2.96 33.02
CA VAL A 12 -6.82 1.79 32.68
C VAL A 12 -7.92 1.65 33.73
N ALA A 13 -9.16 1.69 33.30
CA ALA A 13 -10.32 1.50 34.17
C ALA A 13 -11.13 0.28 33.71
N SER A 14 -11.52 -0.55 34.66
CA SER A 14 -12.40 -1.71 34.44
C SER A 14 -13.37 -1.84 35.61
N ALA A 15 -14.56 -2.34 35.31
CA ALA A 15 -15.53 -2.74 36.36
C ALA A 15 -15.08 -4.03 37.10
N ASN A 16 -14.12 -4.77 36.55
CA ASN A 16 -13.57 -5.97 37.10
C ASN A 16 -12.20 -5.67 37.73
N ASN A 17 -12.12 -5.74 39.07
CA ASN A 17 -10.88 -5.51 39.83
C ASN A 17 -9.77 -6.51 39.46
N ALA A 18 -10.12 -7.77 39.19
CA ALA A 18 -9.16 -8.80 38.81
C ALA A 18 -8.47 -8.47 37.48
N ALA A 19 -9.18 -7.89 36.53
CA ALA A 19 -8.58 -7.47 35.26
C ALA A 19 -7.55 -6.35 35.45
N VAL A 20 -7.82 -5.35 36.30
CA VAL A 20 -6.86 -4.28 36.63
C VAL A 20 -5.67 -4.83 37.40
N GLU A 21 -5.88 -5.80 38.31
CA GLU A 21 -4.82 -6.46 39.06
C GLU A 21 -3.89 -7.24 38.12
N ASN A 22 -4.44 -8.02 37.21
CA ASN A 22 -3.64 -8.76 36.21
C ASN A 22 -2.76 -7.84 35.37
N ILE A 23 -3.31 -6.73 34.84
CA ILE A 23 -2.54 -5.74 34.11
C ILE A 23 -1.38 -5.19 34.93
N SER A 24 -1.61 -4.93 36.25
CA SER A 24 -0.58 -4.39 37.15
C SER A 24 0.55 -5.39 37.46
N VAL A 25 0.30 -6.68 37.24
CA VAL A 25 1.29 -7.76 37.42
C VAL A 25 1.97 -8.10 36.07
N GLU A 26 1.20 -8.16 35.00
CA GLU A 26 1.69 -8.59 33.67
C GLU A 26 2.56 -7.54 32.99
N ILE A 27 2.14 -6.26 32.99
CA ILE A 27 2.90 -5.19 32.30
C ILE A 27 4.34 -5.03 32.80
N PRO A 28 4.61 -4.98 34.13
CA PRO A 28 5.99 -4.84 34.63
C PRO A 28 6.81 -6.12 34.50
N ALA A 29 6.19 -7.28 34.27
CA ALA A 29 6.91 -8.55 34.19
C ALA A 29 7.93 -8.57 33.05
N ARG A 30 9.12 -9.14 33.29
CA ARG A 30 10.20 -9.19 32.30
C ARG A 30 9.81 -9.93 31.02
N GLU A 31 8.89 -10.87 31.11
CA GLU A 31 8.33 -11.65 30.02
C GLU A 31 7.43 -10.83 29.12
N ALA A 32 6.88 -9.71 29.60
CA ALA A 32 6.01 -8.83 28.82
C ALA A 32 6.75 -8.09 27.69
N ILE A 33 8.06 -7.98 27.77
CA ILE A 33 8.88 -7.36 26.72
C ILE A 33 9.62 -8.42 25.90
N ALA A 34 9.83 -8.09 24.59
CA ALA A 34 10.56 -8.97 23.70
C ALA A 34 11.95 -9.31 24.26
N ALA A 35 12.39 -10.57 24.08
CA ALA A 35 13.63 -11.10 24.65
C ALA A 35 14.86 -10.22 24.38
N ARG A 36 14.95 -9.64 23.18
CA ARG A 36 16.04 -8.74 22.77
C ARG A 36 16.19 -7.46 23.59
N TRP A 37 15.15 -7.07 24.33
CA TRP A 37 15.15 -5.85 25.14
C TRP A 37 15.27 -6.12 26.65
N ARG A 38 15.23 -7.38 27.08
CA ARG A 38 15.18 -7.75 28.50
C ARG A 38 16.43 -7.37 29.28
N ASP A 39 17.57 -7.31 28.61
CA ASP A 39 18.84 -6.98 29.26
C ASP A 39 19.10 -5.46 29.28
N ASP A 40 18.50 -4.72 28.35
CA ASP A 40 18.63 -3.26 28.24
C ASP A 40 17.54 -2.50 29.02
N ALA A 41 16.39 -3.13 29.27
CA ALA A 41 15.28 -2.51 29.97
C ALA A 41 15.45 -2.60 31.46
N ASP A 42 15.93 -1.51 32.09
CA ASP A 42 16.06 -1.36 33.54
C ASP A 42 15.54 0.00 34.00
N TYR A 43 14.24 0.08 34.28
CA TYR A 43 13.64 1.25 34.93
C TYR A 43 13.26 0.93 36.38
N PHE A 44 14.22 0.99 37.28
CA PHE A 44 14.06 0.53 38.66
C PHE A 44 13.56 -0.92 38.76
N ALA A 45 14.09 -1.79 37.93
CA ALA A 45 13.63 -3.16 37.75
C ALA A 45 13.73 -3.99 39.07
N ASP A 46 14.73 -3.73 39.88
CA ASP A 46 14.92 -4.34 41.17
C ASP A 46 13.85 -3.94 42.21
N ILE A 47 13.49 -2.66 42.27
CA ILE A 47 12.38 -2.17 43.10
C ILE A 47 11.04 -2.70 42.58
N ALA A 48 10.84 -2.65 41.25
CA ALA A 48 9.66 -3.18 40.61
C ALA A 48 9.48 -4.69 40.87
N SER A 49 10.56 -5.48 40.81
CA SER A 49 10.54 -6.92 41.14
C SER A 49 10.09 -7.18 42.57
N ALA A 50 10.55 -6.36 43.53
CA ALA A 50 10.12 -6.49 44.89
C ALA A 50 8.65 -6.11 45.15
N ILE A 51 8.15 -5.11 44.41
CA ILE A 51 6.71 -4.74 44.43
C ILE A 51 5.88 -5.87 43.82
N LEU A 52 6.36 -6.45 42.71
CA LEU A 52 5.71 -7.57 42.06
C LEU A 52 5.62 -8.80 42.96
N ALA A 53 6.70 -9.14 43.66
CA ALA A 53 6.73 -10.24 44.63
C ALA A 53 5.72 -10.05 45.77
N THR A 54 5.58 -8.84 46.30
CA THR A 54 4.56 -8.55 47.33
C THR A 54 3.13 -8.62 46.79
N ALA A 55 2.92 -8.26 45.55
CA ALA A 55 1.60 -8.35 44.89
C ALA A 55 1.15 -9.81 44.69
N VAL A 56 2.07 -10.69 44.31
CA VAL A 56 1.80 -12.13 44.15
C VAL A 56 1.53 -12.81 45.47
N ALA A 57 2.36 -12.58 46.49
CA ALA A 57 2.17 -13.15 47.85
C ALA A 57 0.82 -12.73 48.48
N GLY A 58 0.38 -11.49 48.25
CA GLY A 58 -0.92 -11.00 48.76
C GLY A 58 -2.13 -11.57 48.00
N ALA A 59 -1.97 -12.07 46.79
CA ALA A 59 -3.02 -12.77 46.06
C ALA A 59 -3.22 -14.22 46.53
N GLU A 60 -2.17 -14.87 47.03
CA GLU A 60 -2.26 -16.23 47.55
C GLU A 60 -2.92 -16.32 48.92
N GLU A 61 -2.91 -15.23 49.72
CA GLU A 61 -3.58 -15.15 51.01
C GLU A 61 -5.07 -14.78 50.97
N GLY A 62 -5.58 -14.34 49.86
CA GLY A 62 -6.98 -13.95 49.65
C GLY A 62 -7.77 -14.99 48.88
N GLU A 63 -8.57 -15.80 49.59
CA GLU A 63 -9.60 -16.73 49.09
C GLU A 63 -9.17 -17.66 47.93
N THR A 64 -8.75 -18.87 48.27
CA THR A 64 -8.82 -20.04 47.41
C THR A 64 -10.31 -20.38 47.20
N PRO A 65 -10.89 -20.24 45.99
CA PRO A 65 -12.16 -20.89 45.66
C PRO A 65 -11.91 -22.40 45.72
N GLU A 66 -12.67 -23.13 46.52
CA GLU A 66 -12.71 -24.60 46.45
C GLU A 66 -13.00 -25.04 44.99
N GLY A 67 -12.01 -25.64 44.35
CA GLY A 67 -12.18 -26.20 43.01
C GLY A 67 -11.22 -25.74 41.93
N ALA A 68 -10.27 -24.84 42.18
CA ALA A 68 -9.23 -24.52 41.18
C ALA A 68 -8.12 -25.59 41.28
N GLU A 69 -7.99 -26.44 40.26
CA GLU A 69 -6.84 -27.32 40.08
C GLU A 69 -5.57 -26.49 40.13
N ARG A 70 -4.74 -26.77 41.14
CA ARG A 70 -3.36 -26.27 41.23
C ARG A 70 -2.62 -26.82 40.02
N THR A 71 -2.30 -25.97 39.06
CA THR A 71 -1.26 -26.29 38.08
C THR A 71 0.06 -26.43 38.88
N GLU A 72 0.42 -27.65 39.19
CA GLU A 72 1.74 -28.01 39.71
C GLU A 72 2.79 -27.60 38.68
N GLY A 73 3.51 -26.49 38.94
CA GLY A 73 4.55 -25.99 38.05
C GLY A 73 5.02 -24.57 38.34
N ALA A 74 4.40 -23.87 39.28
CA ALA A 74 4.88 -22.57 39.76
C ALA A 74 5.66 -22.74 41.09
N GLU A 75 6.79 -23.44 41.05
CA GLU A 75 7.87 -23.18 42.01
C GLU A 75 8.13 -21.68 41.95
N GLY A 76 8.29 -21.03 43.14
CA GLY A 76 8.41 -19.57 43.30
C GLY A 76 9.32 -18.94 42.27
N SER A 77 8.76 -18.70 41.08
CA SER A 77 9.50 -18.20 39.94
C SER A 77 10.01 -16.84 40.34
N ASP A 78 11.32 -16.66 40.24
CA ASP A 78 12.05 -15.41 40.24
C ASP A 78 11.44 -14.45 39.20
N ARG A 79 10.16 -14.06 39.42
CA ARG A 79 9.42 -13.16 38.54
C ARG A 79 10.05 -11.79 38.63
N ARG A 80 10.98 -11.53 37.74
CA ARG A 80 11.64 -10.24 37.64
C ARG A 80 10.76 -9.28 36.86
N ALA A 81 10.73 -8.04 37.31
CA ALA A 81 10.17 -6.95 36.52
C ALA A 81 11.25 -6.33 35.61
N TRP A 82 10.84 -5.79 34.50
CA TRP A 82 11.71 -4.97 33.65
C TRP A 82 11.67 -3.49 34.06
N GLY A 83 10.62 -3.07 34.77
CA GLY A 83 10.50 -1.68 35.14
C GLY A 83 9.34 -1.36 36.07
N LEU A 84 9.48 -0.27 36.82
CA LEU A 84 8.45 0.29 37.70
C LEU A 84 7.45 1.11 36.87
N VAL A 85 6.65 0.44 36.06
CA VAL A 85 5.69 1.02 35.11
C VAL A 85 4.23 0.86 35.50
N ALA A 86 3.95 -0.06 36.43
CA ALA A 86 2.63 -0.27 37.01
C ALA A 86 2.71 -0.72 38.46
N ALA A 87 1.71 -0.37 39.27
CA ALA A 87 1.58 -0.81 40.62
C ALA A 87 0.11 -0.83 41.08
N ARG A 88 -0.23 -1.75 41.99
CA ARG A 88 -1.55 -1.86 42.62
C ARG A 88 -1.69 -0.81 43.73
N LEU A 89 -2.61 0.15 43.57
CA LEU A 89 -2.82 1.25 44.50
C LEU A 89 -4.27 1.38 44.98
N GLY A 90 -5.15 0.46 44.59
CA GLY A 90 -6.61 0.58 44.71
C GLY A 90 -7.14 0.65 46.14
N ASN A 91 -6.46 0.04 47.09
CA ASN A 91 -6.89 0.02 48.52
C ASN A 91 -5.76 0.43 49.47
N LYS A 92 -6.09 0.59 50.76
CA LYS A 92 -5.13 1.02 51.78
C LYS A 92 -3.99 0.03 51.95
N ARG A 93 -4.26 -1.29 51.89
CA ARG A 93 -3.24 -2.35 52.04
C ARG A 93 -2.27 -2.25 50.88
N ASN A 94 -2.76 -2.23 49.63
CA ASN A 94 -1.90 -2.16 48.44
C ASN A 94 -1.01 -0.89 48.43
N ARG A 95 -1.53 0.25 48.88
CA ARG A 95 -0.72 1.48 49.03
C ARG A 95 0.33 1.35 50.13
N GLY A 96 0.00 0.65 51.22
CA GLY A 96 0.93 0.34 52.30
C GLY A 96 2.09 -0.55 51.82
N ASP A 97 1.74 -1.62 51.11
CA ASP A 97 2.69 -2.60 50.57
C ASP A 97 3.60 -1.94 49.51
N PHE A 98 3.03 -1.18 48.61
CA PHE A 98 3.79 -0.38 47.64
C PHE A 98 4.76 0.59 48.32
N ARG A 99 4.28 1.37 49.32
CA ARG A 99 5.14 2.30 50.05
C ARG A 99 6.30 1.59 50.71
N SER A 100 6.03 0.45 51.37
CA SER A 100 7.05 -0.32 52.07
C SER A 100 8.08 -0.90 51.07
N ALA A 101 7.65 -1.52 50.02
CA ALA A 101 8.53 -2.10 49.00
C ALA A 101 9.31 -1.05 48.19
N PHE A 102 8.75 0.14 48.00
CA PHE A 102 9.40 1.24 47.26
C PHE A 102 10.42 2.01 48.12
N TRP A 103 10.03 2.39 49.35
CA TRP A 103 10.80 3.32 50.15
C TRP A 103 11.80 2.66 51.11
N PHE A 104 11.44 1.54 51.76
CA PHE A 104 12.17 1.05 52.89
C PHE A 104 12.82 -0.30 52.63
N ASP A 105 14.11 -0.43 53.00
CA ASP A 105 14.76 -1.72 52.98
C ASP A 105 14.08 -2.64 54.05
N ALA A 106 14.07 -3.95 53.75
CA ALA A 106 13.51 -4.92 54.66
C ALA A 106 14.20 -4.86 56.01
N VAL A 107 13.44 -5.03 57.07
CA VAL A 107 13.94 -5.07 58.44
C VAL A 107 13.70 -6.47 58.97
N ASP A 108 14.73 -7.11 59.53
CA ASP A 108 14.61 -8.38 60.24
C ASP A 108 13.70 -8.17 61.47
N PRO A 109 12.57 -8.87 61.54
CA PRO A 109 11.62 -8.71 62.67
C PRO A 109 12.21 -9.07 63.98
N ARG A 110 13.25 -9.92 64.08
CA ARG A 110 13.91 -10.36 65.31
C ARG A 110 15.00 -9.41 65.81
N THR A 111 15.86 -9.00 64.86
CA THR A 111 17.02 -8.15 65.20
C THR A 111 16.73 -6.66 65.07
N ARG A 112 15.62 -6.29 64.42
CA ARG A 112 15.26 -4.92 64.01
C ARG A 112 16.35 -4.21 63.19
N GLN A 113 17.31 -4.97 62.67
CA GLN A 113 18.34 -4.46 61.79
C GLN A 113 17.85 -4.48 60.34
N ARG A 114 18.27 -3.51 59.55
CA ARG A 114 18.01 -3.52 58.09
C ARG A 114 18.70 -4.75 57.49
N VAL A 115 17.95 -5.56 56.79
CA VAL A 115 18.49 -6.63 55.98
C VAL A 115 19.08 -6.00 54.76
N PRO A 116 20.38 -6.17 54.43
CA PRO A 116 20.94 -5.72 53.21
C PRO A 116 20.16 -6.39 52.05
N ALA A 117 19.26 -5.67 51.44
CA ALA A 117 18.60 -6.17 50.23
C ALA A 117 19.62 -6.29 49.10
N ALA A 118 19.50 -7.29 48.25
CA ALA A 118 20.32 -7.41 47.06
C ALA A 118 20.30 -6.12 46.21
N ALA A 119 19.24 -5.33 46.40
CA ALA A 119 19.11 -4.01 45.78
C ALA A 119 18.53 -3.00 46.82
N PRO A 120 19.18 -1.86 47.04
CA PRO A 120 18.74 -0.85 48.00
C PRO A 120 17.43 -0.20 47.53
N ARG A 121 16.52 0.06 48.48
CA ARG A 121 15.27 0.76 48.22
C ARG A 121 15.51 2.26 48.07
N MET A 122 14.47 3.00 47.65
CA MET A 122 14.59 4.39 47.25
C MET A 122 15.19 5.30 48.33
N GLN A 123 14.83 5.11 49.61
CA GLN A 123 15.41 5.90 50.71
C GLN A 123 16.93 5.74 50.78
N THR A 124 17.41 4.49 50.71
CA THR A 124 18.84 4.18 50.75
C THR A 124 19.55 4.69 49.49
N ARG A 125 18.95 4.53 48.31
CA ARG A 125 19.49 5.10 47.06
C ARG A 125 19.62 6.61 47.13
N LEU A 126 18.60 7.31 47.62
CA LEU A 126 18.66 8.77 47.74
C LEU A 126 19.77 9.21 48.71
N SER A 127 19.96 8.49 49.81
CA SER A 127 21.10 8.74 50.70
C SER A 127 22.44 8.50 50.04
N GLN A 128 22.61 7.37 49.34
CA GLN A 128 23.82 7.04 48.59
C GLN A 128 24.14 8.08 47.51
N TRP A 129 23.14 8.54 46.76
CA TRP A 129 23.33 9.62 45.78
C TRP A 129 23.69 10.96 46.39
N ARG A 130 23.07 11.28 47.54
CA ARG A 130 23.37 12.52 48.29
C ARG A 130 24.80 12.48 48.87
N ASP A 131 25.20 11.33 49.39
CA ASP A 131 26.48 11.16 50.09
C ASP A 131 27.60 10.80 49.09
N GLY A 132 27.30 10.67 47.78
CA GLY A 132 28.26 10.36 46.71
C GLY A 132 28.80 8.94 46.69
N THR A 133 28.16 8.01 47.45
CA THR A 133 28.60 6.61 47.58
C THR A 133 28.05 5.73 46.42
N ALA A 134 27.09 6.21 45.68
CA ALA A 134 26.60 5.58 44.45
C ALA A 134 26.73 6.53 43.25
N PRO A 135 27.02 6.02 42.05
CA PRO A 135 27.10 6.84 40.86
C PRO A 135 25.78 7.53 40.55
N ARG A 136 25.83 8.79 40.18
CA ARG A 136 24.65 9.58 39.79
C ARG A 136 24.94 10.27 38.48
N THR A 137 24.08 10.07 37.51
CA THR A 137 24.14 10.83 36.27
C THR A 137 23.67 12.27 36.51
N ASP A 138 24.44 13.26 36.06
CA ASP A 138 24.01 14.65 36.09
C ASP A 138 22.73 14.86 35.27
N TRP A 139 21.84 15.70 35.80
CA TRP A 139 20.54 15.96 35.15
C TRP A 139 20.69 16.50 33.73
N SER A 140 21.66 17.40 33.52
CA SER A 140 21.90 17.99 32.21
C SER A 140 22.30 16.93 31.21
N ARG A 141 23.21 16.02 31.59
CA ARG A 141 23.66 14.90 30.76
C ARG A 141 22.53 13.91 30.48
N ALA A 142 21.77 13.52 31.50
CA ALA A 142 20.64 12.62 31.32
C ALA A 142 19.58 13.18 30.36
N ARG A 143 19.34 14.52 30.45
CA ARG A 143 18.44 15.22 29.54
C ARG A 143 18.95 15.28 28.09
N GLU A 144 20.26 15.47 27.92
CA GLU A 144 20.88 15.44 26.59
C GLU A 144 20.81 14.06 25.97
N ASP A 145 21.10 13.03 26.75
CA ASP A 145 21.04 11.64 26.30
C ASP A 145 19.60 11.26 25.92
N PHE A 146 18.61 11.63 26.73
CA PHE A 146 17.21 11.44 26.42
C PHE A 146 16.82 12.12 25.08
N ARG A 147 17.17 13.39 24.93
CA ARG A 147 16.87 14.13 23.66
C ARG A 147 17.58 13.54 22.46
N ARG A 148 18.77 12.97 22.65
CA ARG A 148 19.49 12.27 21.58
C ARG A 148 18.76 10.99 21.19
N ALA A 149 18.30 10.22 22.19
CA ALA A 149 17.52 9.01 21.97
C ALA A 149 16.18 9.32 21.31
N GLU A 150 15.46 10.37 21.75
CA GLU A 150 14.21 10.84 21.17
C GLU A 150 14.38 11.17 19.68
N ARG A 151 15.35 12.02 19.34
CA ARG A 151 15.65 12.33 17.93
C ARG A 151 15.97 11.07 17.12
N ARG A 152 16.73 10.14 17.71
CA ARG A 152 17.04 8.88 17.04
C ARG A 152 15.81 8.02 16.76
N VAL A 153 14.87 7.97 17.69
CA VAL A 153 13.58 7.30 17.49
C VAL A 153 12.78 7.96 16.38
N ASP A 154 12.69 9.29 16.39
CA ASP A 154 11.97 10.04 15.33
C ASP A 154 12.57 9.79 13.95
N GLU A 155 13.90 9.79 13.84
CA GLU A 155 14.60 9.45 12.60
C GLU A 155 14.28 8.05 12.12
N LEU A 156 14.33 7.05 13.02
CA LEU A 156 14.01 5.66 12.68
C LEU A 156 12.56 5.48 12.26
N LEU A 157 11.63 6.16 12.94
CA LEU A 157 10.22 6.14 12.57
C LEU A 157 9.97 6.78 11.21
N ALA A 158 10.65 7.90 10.92
CA ALA A 158 10.57 8.55 9.61
C ALA A 158 11.11 7.64 8.49
N GLN A 159 12.23 6.98 8.73
CA GLN A 159 12.82 6.02 7.79
C GLN A 159 11.87 4.84 7.54
N ARG A 160 11.26 4.29 8.60
CA ARG A 160 10.31 3.19 8.50
C ARG A 160 9.06 3.58 7.69
N ARG A 161 8.51 4.79 7.94
CA ARG A 161 7.39 5.32 7.15
C ARG A 161 7.75 5.44 5.68
N ALA A 162 8.93 6.00 5.38
CA ALA A 162 9.41 6.11 4.01
C ALA A 162 9.59 4.73 3.32
N ALA A 163 10.02 3.70 4.05
CA ALA A 163 10.11 2.33 3.53
C ALA A 163 8.72 1.76 3.24
N GLN A 164 7.75 1.97 4.15
CA GLN A 164 6.36 1.56 3.95
C GLN A 164 5.73 2.25 2.73
N ASP A 165 5.96 3.56 2.58
CA ASP A 165 5.43 4.33 1.44
C ASP A 165 6.01 3.81 0.11
N ARG A 166 7.30 3.42 0.08
CA ARG A 166 7.90 2.80 -1.10
C ARG A 166 7.28 1.45 -1.44
N LEU A 167 6.98 0.63 -0.43
CA LEU A 167 6.30 -0.65 -0.63
C LEU A 167 4.90 -0.45 -1.19
N ASN A 168 4.10 0.42 -0.59
CA ASN A 168 2.76 0.76 -1.05
C ASN A 168 2.77 1.33 -2.48
N ARG A 169 3.76 2.16 -2.79
CA ARG A 169 3.93 2.71 -4.15
C ARG A 169 4.28 1.61 -5.16
N LEU A 170 5.15 0.67 -4.79
CA LEU A 170 5.50 -0.46 -5.66
C LEU A 170 4.27 -1.31 -5.98
N GLU A 171 3.45 -1.62 -4.98
CA GLU A 171 2.21 -2.39 -5.19
C GLU A 171 1.22 -1.66 -6.10
N ALA A 172 1.11 -0.33 -5.95
CA ALA A 172 0.24 0.49 -6.79
C ALA A 172 0.70 0.48 -8.26
N ILE A 173 2.01 0.60 -8.50
CA ILE A 173 2.57 0.59 -9.86
C ILE A 173 2.44 -0.79 -10.51
N LEU A 174 2.59 -1.88 -9.76
CA LEU A 174 2.40 -3.22 -10.29
C LEU A 174 0.94 -3.44 -10.74
N ARG A 175 -0.02 -2.95 -9.98
CA ARG A 175 -1.43 -2.99 -10.39
C ARG A 175 -1.69 -2.13 -11.64
N GLU A 176 -1.10 -0.94 -11.70
CA GLU A 176 -1.19 -0.08 -12.90
C GLU A 176 -0.57 -0.76 -14.13
N GLU A 177 0.56 -1.46 -13.98
CA GLU A 177 1.20 -2.24 -15.06
C GLU A 177 0.26 -3.31 -15.60
N ASP A 178 -0.36 -4.10 -14.71
CA ASP A 178 -1.31 -5.15 -15.07
C ASP A 178 -2.53 -4.58 -15.81
N GLU A 179 -3.09 -3.47 -15.32
CA GLU A 179 -4.21 -2.80 -15.96
C GLU A 179 -3.85 -2.27 -17.37
N LEU A 180 -2.68 -1.64 -17.52
CA LEU A 180 -2.19 -1.16 -18.79
C LEU A 180 -1.93 -2.31 -19.79
N ALA A 181 -1.42 -3.45 -19.30
CA ALA A 181 -1.21 -4.64 -20.11
C ALA A 181 -2.55 -5.20 -20.62
N ALA A 182 -3.55 -5.31 -19.78
CA ALA A 182 -4.90 -5.76 -20.16
C ALA A 182 -5.56 -4.81 -21.18
N GLN A 183 -5.44 -3.49 -20.96
CA GLN A 183 -5.95 -2.48 -21.91
C GLN A 183 -5.25 -2.55 -23.27
N ALA A 184 -3.92 -2.66 -23.28
CA ALA A 184 -3.15 -2.77 -24.51
C ALA A 184 -3.51 -4.06 -25.29
N GLN A 185 -3.70 -5.18 -24.61
CA GLN A 185 -4.12 -6.43 -25.20
C GLN A 185 -5.53 -6.31 -25.82
N GLY A 186 -6.49 -5.76 -25.08
CA GLY A 186 -7.86 -5.55 -25.58
C GLY A 186 -7.88 -4.64 -26.80
N ARG A 187 -7.18 -3.51 -26.76
CA ARG A 187 -7.06 -2.58 -27.90
C ARG A 187 -6.30 -3.20 -29.08
N GLY A 188 -5.30 -4.05 -28.83
CA GLY A 188 -4.60 -4.79 -29.89
C GLY A 188 -5.52 -5.71 -30.69
N ALA A 189 -6.47 -6.36 -30.03
CA ALA A 189 -7.51 -7.15 -30.71
C ALA A 189 -8.42 -6.25 -31.58
N GLU A 190 -8.83 -5.08 -31.08
CA GLU A 190 -9.61 -4.10 -31.86
C GLU A 190 -8.84 -3.58 -33.07
N VAL A 191 -7.53 -3.31 -32.92
CA VAL A 191 -6.64 -2.94 -34.04
C VAL A 191 -6.63 -4.02 -35.10
N SER A 192 -6.45 -5.28 -34.70
CA SER A 192 -6.41 -6.42 -35.62
C SER A 192 -7.72 -6.56 -36.40
N ALA A 193 -8.85 -6.39 -35.72
CA ALA A 193 -10.18 -6.41 -36.36
C ALA A 193 -10.34 -5.22 -37.36
N ALA A 194 -9.99 -4.00 -36.94
CA ALA A 194 -10.10 -2.80 -37.79
C ALA A 194 -9.21 -2.87 -39.05
N VAL A 195 -7.98 -3.39 -38.90
CA VAL A 195 -7.07 -3.65 -40.04
C VAL A 195 -7.65 -4.71 -40.98
N GLY A 196 -8.24 -5.78 -40.41
CA GLY A 196 -8.94 -6.81 -41.19
C GLY A 196 -10.11 -6.23 -42.01
N GLU A 197 -10.95 -5.39 -41.36
CA GLU A 197 -12.05 -4.70 -42.04
C GLU A 197 -11.54 -3.77 -43.13
N SER A 198 -10.52 -2.95 -42.92
CA SER A 198 -9.91 -2.05 -43.90
C SER A 198 -9.38 -2.82 -45.10
N ARG A 199 -8.69 -3.95 -44.88
CA ARG A 199 -8.17 -4.80 -45.97
C ARG A 199 -9.29 -5.46 -46.80
N ALA A 200 -10.31 -5.99 -46.10
CA ALA A 200 -11.46 -6.58 -46.78
C ALA A 200 -12.20 -5.55 -47.66
N TYR A 201 -12.27 -4.30 -47.20
CA TYR A 201 -12.93 -3.22 -47.92
C TYR A 201 -12.11 -2.68 -49.12
N ALA A 202 -10.79 -2.84 -49.10
CA ALA A 202 -9.94 -2.50 -50.26
C ALA A 202 -10.35 -3.24 -51.54
N ALA A 203 -10.71 -4.53 -51.41
CA ALA A 203 -11.24 -5.31 -52.55
C ALA A 203 -12.61 -4.80 -53.06
N ALA A 204 -13.41 -4.18 -52.18
CA ALA A 204 -14.66 -3.54 -52.62
C ALA A 204 -14.38 -2.25 -53.40
N VAL A 205 -13.38 -1.46 -53.02
CA VAL A 205 -12.94 -0.26 -53.75
C VAL A 205 -12.47 -0.63 -55.17
N GLU A 206 -11.65 -1.69 -55.29
CA GLU A 206 -11.18 -2.18 -56.57
C GLU A 206 -12.34 -2.63 -57.50
N ARG A 207 -13.31 -3.34 -56.93
CA ARG A 207 -14.52 -3.76 -57.71
C ARG A 207 -15.34 -2.56 -58.16
N ALA A 208 -15.62 -1.62 -57.28
CA ALA A 208 -16.36 -0.41 -57.60
C ALA A 208 -15.62 0.47 -58.69
N ALA A 209 -14.30 0.52 -58.61
CA ALA A 209 -13.47 1.18 -59.60
C ALA A 209 -13.55 0.49 -60.98
N ALA A 210 -13.54 -0.86 -61.00
CA ALA A 210 -13.69 -1.63 -62.22
C ALA A 210 -15.08 -1.42 -62.87
N GLU A 211 -16.16 -1.46 -62.06
CA GLU A 211 -17.53 -1.18 -62.49
C GLU A 211 -17.66 0.23 -63.09
N CYS A 212 -17.06 1.23 -62.44
CA CYS A 212 -17.05 2.61 -62.97
C CYS A 212 -16.29 2.69 -64.30
N SER A 213 -15.14 2.04 -64.43
CA SER A 213 -14.35 1.99 -65.67
C SER A 213 -15.10 1.31 -66.80
N GLU A 214 -15.78 0.19 -66.51
CA GLU A 214 -16.61 -0.52 -67.51
C GLU A 214 -17.78 0.32 -67.91
N ALA A 215 -18.53 0.93 -67.01
CA ALA A 215 -19.65 1.81 -67.34
C ALA A 215 -19.19 3.00 -68.18
N ARG A 216 -18.02 3.56 -67.91
CA ARG A 216 -17.41 4.64 -68.73
C ARG A 216 -17.07 4.18 -70.13
N THR A 217 -16.45 3.00 -70.23
CA THR A 217 -16.09 2.44 -71.58
C THR A 217 -17.31 2.17 -72.43
N VAL A 218 -18.38 1.62 -71.81
CA VAL A 218 -19.63 1.37 -72.57
C VAL A 218 -20.30 2.66 -73.02
N ARG A 219 -20.35 3.69 -72.19
CA ARG A 219 -20.87 5.02 -72.52
C ARG A 219 -20.03 5.67 -73.60
N ASP A 220 -18.73 5.61 -73.56
CA ASP A 220 -17.83 6.23 -74.53
C ASP A 220 -17.98 5.58 -75.89
N ARG A 221 -18.07 4.23 -75.93
CA ARG A 221 -18.39 3.52 -77.20
C ARG A 221 -19.72 3.99 -77.80
N GLN A 222 -20.77 4.20 -76.99
CA GLN A 222 -22.05 4.71 -77.47
C GLN A 222 -21.94 6.19 -77.99
N VAL A 223 -21.11 6.99 -77.34
CA VAL A 223 -20.83 8.37 -77.72
C VAL A 223 -20.16 8.39 -79.12
N GLU A 224 -19.22 7.49 -79.41
CA GLU A 224 -18.52 7.34 -80.65
C GLU A 224 -19.49 6.99 -81.88
N THR A 225 -20.60 6.27 -81.55
CA THR A 225 -21.62 5.90 -82.51
C THR A 225 -22.60 7.07 -82.87
N ARG A 226 -22.27 8.29 -82.51
CA ARG A 226 -23.14 9.46 -82.76
C ARG A 226 -23.40 9.63 -84.24
N PRO A 227 -24.68 9.70 -84.66
CA PRO A 227 -25.05 9.91 -86.05
C PRO A 227 -24.43 11.21 -86.63
N GLY A 228 -23.88 11.12 -87.83
CA GLY A 228 -23.32 12.26 -88.57
C GLY A 228 -24.38 13.26 -89.02
N ALA A 229 -23.95 14.45 -89.47
CA ALA A 229 -24.83 15.51 -89.86
C ALA A 229 -25.73 15.09 -91.05
N LEU A 230 -25.20 14.38 -92.07
CA LEU A 230 -25.95 13.90 -93.23
C LEU A 230 -27.01 12.85 -92.79
N GLU A 231 -26.67 11.88 -91.96
CA GLU A 231 -27.59 10.87 -91.46
C GLU A 231 -28.74 11.48 -90.63
N THR A 232 -28.42 12.51 -89.86
CA THR A 232 -29.40 13.27 -89.07
C THR A 232 -30.41 13.96 -90.00
N LEU A 233 -29.97 14.49 -91.11
CA LEU A 233 -30.80 15.19 -92.11
C LEU A 233 -31.70 14.21 -92.85
N PHE A 234 -31.16 13.08 -93.33
CA PHE A 234 -31.92 12.04 -94.03
C PHE A 234 -32.95 11.34 -93.11
N THR A 235 -32.73 11.20 -91.82
CA THR A 235 -33.64 10.54 -90.85
C THR A 235 -34.59 11.54 -90.16
N LEU A 236 -34.62 12.83 -90.64
CA LEU A 236 -35.37 13.91 -89.95
C LEU A 236 -35.13 13.94 -88.42
N GLY A 237 -33.91 13.69 -88.02
CA GLY A 237 -33.50 13.67 -86.60
C GLY A 237 -33.91 12.39 -85.79
N ARG A 238 -34.50 11.40 -86.45
CA ARG A 238 -34.88 10.13 -85.77
C ARG A 238 -33.66 9.38 -85.29
N ALA A 239 -32.60 9.27 -86.06
CA ALA A 239 -31.36 8.62 -85.68
C ALA A 239 -30.73 9.22 -84.42
N VAL A 240 -30.75 10.55 -84.30
CA VAL A 240 -30.25 11.25 -83.12
C VAL A 240 -31.16 11.02 -81.93
N ARG A 241 -32.48 10.95 -82.06
CA ARG A 241 -33.39 10.64 -80.95
C ARG A 241 -33.16 9.22 -80.41
N GLU A 242 -33.04 8.25 -81.29
CA GLU A 242 -32.76 6.84 -80.94
C GLU A 242 -31.40 6.69 -80.29
N TRP A 243 -30.37 7.39 -80.81
CA TRP A 243 -29.03 7.42 -80.16
C TRP A 243 -29.08 8.04 -78.78
N ARG A 244 -29.77 9.18 -78.60
CA ARG A 244 -29.95 9.78 -77.21
C ARG A 244 -30.68 8.85 -76.27
N ALA A 245 -31.76 8.21 -76.71
CA ALA A 245 -32.53 7.24 -75.96
C ALA A 245 -31.68 6.05 -75.46
N ARG A 246 -30.63 5.67 -76.23
CA ARG A 246 -29.65 4.65 -75.84
C ARG A 246 -28.55 5.19 -74.91
N LEU A 247 -28.17 6.46 -75.14
CA LEU A 247 -27.12 7.08 -74.31
C LEU A 247 -27.56 7.45 -72.93
N GLU A 248 -28.77 7.96 -72.69
CA GLU A 248 -29.32 8.42 -71.46
C GLU A 248 -29.25 7.35 -70.35
N PRO A 249 -29.64 6.07 -70.51
CA PRO A 249 -29.49 5.03 -69.49
C PRO A 249 -28.02 4.70 -69.20
N LEU A 250 -27.11 4.83 -70.16
CA LEU A 250 -25.68 4.59 -69.99
C LEU A 250 -25.02 5.70 -69.12
N GLU A 251 -25.41 6.96 -69.35
CA GLU A 251 -25.01 8.08 -68.51
C GLU A 251 -25.57 7.94 -67.09
N GLY A 252 -26.80 7.45 -66.95
CA GLY A 252 -27.38 7.11 -65.64
C GLY A 252 -26.59 6.04 -64.91
N ARG A 253 -26.21 4.96 -65.60
CA ARG A 253 -25.36 3.89 -65.01
C ARG A 253 -23.99 4.41 -64.65
N LEU A 254 -23.34 5.21 -65.47
CA LEU A 254 -22.04 5.79 -65.15
C LEU A 254 -22.11 6.67 -63.90
N ARG A 255 -23.10 7.57 -63.80
CA ARG A 255 -23.30 8.40 -62.61
C ARG A 255 -23.52 7.57 -61.34
N ALA A 256 -24.32 6.51 -61.46
CA ALA A 256 -24.54 5.58 -60.31
C ALA A 256 -23.24 4.85 -59.90
N ALA A 257 -22.47 4.36 -60.88
CA ALA A 257 -21.19 3.69 -60.61
C ALA A 257 -20.13 4.66 -60.00
N GLU A 258 -20.05 5.90 -60.51
CA GLU A 258 -19.17 6.93 -59.95
C GLU A 258 -19.58 7.30 -58.51
N GLN A 259 -20.86 7.41 -58.22
CA GLN A 259 -21.36 7.67 -56.88
C GLN A 259 -21.04 6.50 -55.94
N HIS A 260 -21.27 5.28 -56.37
CA HIS A 260 -20.95 4.08 -55.63
C HIS A 260 -19.44 4.00 -55.33
N TRP A 261 -18.59 4.21 -56.33
CA TRP A 261 -17.15 4.23 -56.16
C TRP A 261 -16.70 5.30 -55.14
N ARG A 262 -17.21 6.55 -55.22
CA ARG A 262 -16.89 7.61 -54.26
C ARG A 262 -17.29 7.21 -52.83
N GLN A 263 -18.51 6.73 -52.61
CA GLN A 263 -18.97 6.27 -51.28
C GLN A 263 -18.11 5.16 -50.73
N THR A 264 -17.69 4.23 -51.60
CA THR A 264 -16.82 3.12 -51.21
C THR A 264 -15.42 3.63 -50.82
N CYS A 265 -14.86 4.58 -51.57
CA CYS A 265 -13.58 5.23 -51.23
C CYS A 265 -13.66 5.98 -49.88
N ASP A 266 -14.70 6.77 -49.64
CA ASP A 266 -14.88 7.54 -48.43
C ASP A 266 -14.97 6.59 -47.20
N HIS A 267 -15.69 5.48 -47.34
CA HIS A 267 -15.80 4.48 -46.28
C HIS A 267 -14.46 3.75 -46.02
N ALA A 268 -13.71 3.44 -47.11
CA ALA A 268 -12.38 2.86 -46.96
C ALA A 268 -11.41 3.79 -46.19
N GLN A 269 -11.45 5.08 -46.50
CA GLN A 269 -10.65 6.09 -45.78
C GLN A 269 -11.05 6.19 -44.30
N TYR A 270 -12.37 6.11 -44.02
CA TYR A 270 -12.84 6.08 -42.62
C TYR A 270 -12.30 4.87 -41.84
N LEU A 271 -12.36 3.66 -42.44
CA LEU A 271 -11.85 2.44 -41.83
C LEU A 271 -10.34 2.48 -41.59
N ASP A 272 -9.57 2.97 -42.58
CA ASP A 272 -8.13 3.15 -42.44
C ASP A 272 -7.78 4.16 -41.32
N GLY A 273 -8.49 5.29 -41.30
CA GLY A 273 -8.33 6.28 -40.23
C GLY A 273 -8.69 5.74 -38.84
N ARG A 274 -9.70 4.86 -38.75
CA ARG A 274 -10.05 4.18 -37.49
C ARG A 274 -8.93 3.23 -37.03
N ALA A 275 -8.39 2.43 -37.96
CA ALA A 275 -7.31 1.49 -37.66
C ALA A 275 -6.04 2.22 -37.17
N ARG A 276 -5.69 3.34 -37.82
CA ARG A 276 -4.55 4.17 -37.38
C ARG A 276 -4.73 4.74 -35.99
N ARG A 277 -5.89 5.34 -35.67
CA ARG A 277 -6.16 5.88 -34.34
C ARG A 277 -6.06 4.82 -33.27
N LEU A 278 -6.64 3.63 -33.48
CA LEU A 278 -6.53 2.51 -32.52
C LEU A 278 -5.08 2.06 -32.36
N SER A 279 -4.28 2.02 -33.41
CA SER A 279 -2.85 1.69 -33.34
C SER A 279 -2.05 2.72 -32.52
N GLU A 280 -2.35 4.01 -32.66
CA GLU A 280 -1.74 5.09 -31.90
C GLU A 280 -2.09 4.97 -30.40
N GLU A 281 -3.36 4.61 -30.09
CA GLU A 281 -3.79 4.35 -28.70
C GLU A 281 -3.00 3.19 -28.08
N VAL A 282 -2.82 2.07 -28.81
CA VAL A 282 -2.02 0.93 -28.34
C VAL A 282 -0.57 1.35 -28.09
N THR A 283 0.04 2.07 -29.01
CA THR A 283 1.41 2.57 -28.85
C THR A 283 1.55 3.45 -27.60
N THR A 284 0.55 4.28 -27.32
CA THR A 284 0.55 5.13 -26.11
C THR A 284 0.41 4.31 -24.84
N LEU A 285 -0.45 3.29 -24.82
CA LEU A 285 -0.62 2.39 -23.68
C LEU A 285 0.65 1.60 -23.41
N GLU A 286 1.31 1.07 -24.44
CA GLU A 286 2.58 0.34 -24.32
C GLU A 286 3.72 1.24 -23.80
N ALA A 287 3.78 2.50 -24.24
CA ALA A 287 4.76 3.46 -23.74
C ALA A 287 4.56 3.74 -22.24
N ARG A 288 3.31 3.94 -21.81
CA ARG A 288 2.97 4.12 -20.38
C ARG A 288 3.30 2.86 -19.56
N ARG A 289 2.97 1.68 -20.09
CA ARG A 289 3.32 0.41 -19.44
C ARG A 289 4.82 0.27 -19.26
N LEU A 290 5.62 0.58 -20.30
CA LEU A 290 7.08 0.52 -20.22
C LEU A 290 7.63 1.49 -19.16
N GLN A 291 7.02 2.66 -19.00
CA GLN A 291 7.38 3.60 -17.93
C GLN A 291 7.07 3.02 -16.54
N ALA A 292 5.90 2.42 -16.34
CA ALA A 292 5.53 1.75 -15.10
C ALA A 292 6.49 0.61 -14.74
N VAL A 293 6.89 -0.21 -15.72
CA VAL A 293 7.89 -1.29 -15.54
C VAL A 293 9.23 -0.74 -15.07
N ARG A 294 9.70 0.37 -15.65
CA ARG A 294 10.97 1.01 -15.23
C ARG A 294 10.88 1.51 -13.80
N GLU A 295 9.81 2.23 -13.45
CA GLU A 295 9.59 2.73 -12.08
C GLU A 295 9.48 1.59 -11.07
N ALA A 296 8.75 0.51 -11.40
CA ALA A 296 8.66 -0.69 -10.58
C ALA A 296 10.04 -1.35 -10.36
N THR A 297 10.89 -1.40 -11.37
CA THR A 297 12.23 -1.98 -11.28
C THR A 297 13.13 -1.18 -10.32
N GLU A 298 13.09 0.16 -10.42
CA GLU A 298 13.83 1.04 -9.50
C GLU A 298 13.32 0.91 -8.06
N LEU A 299 12.01 0.86 -7.86
CA LEU A 299 11.42 0.70 -6.54
C LEU A 299 11.71 -0.68 -5.94
N ARG A 300 11.67 -1.76 -6.72
CA ARG A 300 12.07 -3.10 -6.25
C ARG A 300 13.49 -3.11 -5.71
N SER A 301 14.42 -2.45 -6.38
CA SER A 301 15.81 -2.34 -5.91
C SER A 301 15.89 -1.61 -4.57
N ARG A 302 15.15 -0.51 -4.40
CA ARG A 302 15.11 0.25 -3.14
C ARG A 302 14.43 -0.53 -2.02
N VAL A 303 13.32 -1.21 -2.31
CA VAL A 303 12.61 -2.07 -1.36
C VAL A 303 13.50 -3.24 -0.91
N ALA A 304 14.28 -3.84 -1.81
CA ALA A 304 15.25 -4.88 -1.46
C ALA A 304 16.32 -4.35 -0.50
N ALA A 305 16.88 -3.16 -0.80
CA ALA A 305 17.85 -2.51 0.09
C ALA A 305 17.27 -2.16 1.47
N ASP A 306 16.01 -1.71 1.53
CA ASP A 306 15.31 -1.47 2.79
C ASP A 306 15.12 -2.78 3.57
N ARG A 307 14.72 -3.87 2.89
CA ARG A 307 14.56 -5.19 3.53
C ARG A 307 15.88 -5.70 4.12
N ASP A 308 16.97 -5.54 3.41
CA ASP A 308 18.30 -5.90 3.92
C ASP A 308 18.71 -5.04 5.11
N ALA A 309 18.43 -3.74 5.07
CA ALA A 309 18.77 -2.81 6.14
C ALA A 309 17.93 -3.01 7.43
N TYR A 310 16.66 -3.34 7.30
CA TYR A 310 15.75 -3.49 8.45
C TYR A 310 15.57 -4.94 8.91
N GLY A 311 15.93 -5.93 8.10
CA GLY A 311 15.79 -7.35 8.43
C GLY A 311 14.38 -7.71 8.94
N PRO A 312 14.26 -8.38 10.12
CA PRO A 312 12.96 -8.78 10.68
C PRO A 312 12.04 -7.60 11.06
N ALA A 313 12.55 -6.38 11.10
CA ALA A 313 11.77 -5.16 11.40
C ALA A 313 11.18 -4.51 10.15
N TYR A 314 11.42 -5.09 8.96
CA TYR A 314 10.83 -4.60 7.71
C TYR A 314 9.31 -4.83 7.74
N PRO A 315 8.49 -3.85 7.31
CA PRO A 315 7.04 -4.05 7.17
C PRO A 315 6.77 -5.11 6.09
N GLU A 316 5.93 -6.10 6.43
CA GLU A 316 5.43 -7.12 5.51
C GLU A 316 4.15 -6.66 4.82
#